data_11209b7564eb10fb53a3e5835636c8ff
#
_entry.id   11209b7564eb10fb53a3e5835636c8ff
#
_cell.length_a   1.000
_cell.length_b   1.000
_cell.length_c   1.000
_cell.angle_alpha   90.00
_cell.angle_beta   90.00
_cell.angle_gamma   90.00
#
_symmetry.space_group_name_H-M   'P 1'
#
loop_
_entity.id
_entity.type
_entity.pdbx_description
1 polymer ?
#
loop_
_entity_poly.entity_id
_entity_poly.type
_entity_poly.pdbx_seq_one_letter_code
_entity_poly.pdbx_strand_id
1 'polypeptide(L)'
;PIPTYNITKDFDWHGPHTDALFAMTAKYGLPYFQNFVNSDLDPHMIRSMCCRLQLDLTELLKRGNGLFGSAEQTGSIGVVTINCARIGFVHSADEDAALARLDELLEIARDSLVAKRATIARHLDGGLFPYTQRYLGTIDNHFSTIGVNGINEYVRNLTRGADDITTEAGMALAARLLDHVRARMVEFLSLIHI
;
A
#
# COMPACT_ATOMS: atom_id res chain seq x y z
N PRO A 1 -9.83 12.15 12.84
CA PRO A 1 -8.48 11.76 12.39
C PRO A 1 -7.85 10.88 13.45
N ILE A 2 -7.16 9.83 13.02
CA ILE A 2 -6.42 8.94 13.91
C ILE A 2 -4.96 9.38 13.81
N PRO A 3 -4.33 9.82 14.91
CA PRO A 3 -2.92 10.20 14.89
C PRO A 3 -2.02 9.00 14.62
N THR A 4 -0.87 9.25 14.00
CA THR A 4 0.18 8.26 13.78
C THR A 4 1.47 8.79 14.38
N TYR A 5 2.12 7.97 15.20
CA TYR A 5 3.39 8.28 15.83
C TYR A 5 4.53 7.58 15.09
N ASN A 6 5.59 8.33 14.80
CA ASN A 6 6.81 7.76 14.23
C ASN A 6 7.71 7.26 15.36
N ILE A 7 8.04 6.00 15.33
CA ILE A 7 9.04 5.41 16.22
C ILE A 7 10.37 5.43 15.50
N THR A 8 11.23 6.33 15.90
CA THR A 8 12.58 6.54 15.39
C THR A 8 13.63 6.01 16.36
N LYS A 9 14.90 5.98 15.96
CA LYS A 9 16.01 5.51 16.83
C LYS A 9 16.16 6.31 18.10
N ASP A 10 15.77 7.58 18.06
CA ASP A 10 15.81 8.56 19.15
C ASP A 10 14.47 8.70 19.89
N PHE A 11 13.52 7.77 19.67
CA PHE A 11 12.23 7.81 20.36
C PHE A 11 12.42 7.68 21.87
N ASP A 12 11.87 8.66 22.63
CA ASP A 12 11.94 8.67 24.10
C ASP A 12 10.91 7.70 24.71
N TRP A 13 11.37 6.49 24.98
CA TRP A 13 10.56 5.43 25.62
C TRP A 13 10.14 5.73 27.06
N HIS A 14 10.80 6.68 27.72
CA HIS A 14 10.58 7.06 29.11
C HIS A 14 10.08 8.50 29.27
N GLY A 15 9.64 9.09 28.19
CA GLY A 15 9.09 10.45 28.17
C GLY A 15 7.82 10.60 29.03
N PRO A 16 7.49 11.78 29.46
CA PRO A 16 6.42 12.04 30.44
C PRO A 16 5.03 11.63 29.95
N HIS A 17 4.84 11.40 28.65
CA HIS A 17 3.58 11.03 28.05
C HIS A 17 3.55 9.60 27.48
N THR A 18 4.67 8.90 27.50
CA THR A 18 4.83 7.59 26.83
C THR A 18 3.97 6.52 27.50
N ASP A 19 3.92 6.48 28.82
CA ASP A 19 3.08 5.55 29.57
C ASP A 19 1.58 5.73 29.24
N ALA A 20 1.11 6.98 29.22
CA ALA A 20 -0.27 7.28 28.88
C ALA A 20 -0.60 6.90 27.44
N LEU A 21 0.33 7.15 26.50
CA LEU A 21 0.21 6.79 25.10
C LEU A 21 0.06 5.29 24.91
N PHE A 22 0.93 4.49 25.53
CA PHE A 22 0.88 3.03 25.41
C PHE A 22 -0.28 2.41 26.19
N ALA A 23 -0.67 2.97 27.34
CA ALA A 23 -1.87 2.55 28.08
C ALA A 23 -3.14 2.78 27.25
N MET A 24 -3.24 3.92 26.56
CA MET A 24 -4.33 4.20 25.62
C MET A 24 -4.33 3.21 24.44
N THR A 25 -3.16 2.94 23.89
CA THR A 25 -3.01 2.00 22.78
C THR A 25 -3.42 0.59 23.17
N ALA A 26 -2.99 0.13 24.34
CA ALA A 26 -3.36 -1.19 24.86
C ALA A 26 -4.87 -1.33 25.09
N LYS A 27 -5.53 -0.24 25.50
CA LYS A 27 -6.98 -0.26 25.80
C LYS A 27 -7.86 -0.11 24.56
N TYR A 28 -7.46 0.75 23.62
CA TYR A 28 -8.31 1.17 22.50
C TYR A 28 -7.78 0.79 21.12
N GLY A 29 -6.56 0.25 21.01
CA GLY A 29 -5.92 -0.01 19.71
C GLY A 29 -5.53 1.26 18.94
N LEU A 30 -5.43 2.42 19.60
CA LEU A 30 -5.15 3.72 19.03
C LEU A 30 -4.16 4.48 19.93
N PRO A 31 -3.30 5.34 19.37
CA PRO A 31 -3.05 5.66 17.96
C PRO A 31 -2.30 4.56 17.22
N TYR A 32 -1.99 4.84 15.93
CA TYR A 32 -1.13 3.97 15.14
C TYR A 32 0.34 4.38 15.25
N PHE A 33 1.23 3.41 14.95
CA PHE A 33 2.67 3.64 14.98
C PHE A 33 3.31 3.26 13.65
N GLN A 34 4.30 4.03 13.23
CA GLN A 34 5.17 3.72 12.09
C GLN A 34 6.58 3.48 12.62
N ASN A 35 7.18 2.34 12.29
CA ASN A 35 8.51 1.97 12.77
C ASN A 35 9.57 2.37 11.75
N PHE A 36 10.44 3.30 12.13
CA PHE A 36 11.60 3.76 11.37
C PHE A 36 12.94 3.33 11.98
N VAL A 37 12.93 2.51 13.03
CA VAL A 37 14.17 2.07 13.70
C VAL A 37 15.03 1.23 12.77
N ASN A 38 14.40 0.30 12.02
CA ASN A 38 15.04 -0.59 11.06
C ASN A 38 14.61 -0.29 9.61
N SER A 39 14.28 0.95 9.32
CA SER A 39 13.85 1.38 8.00
C SER A 39 14.95 2.22 7.34
N ASP A 40 15.16 2.03 6.05
CA ASP A 40 15.99 2.90 5.21
C ASP A 40 15.25 4.17 4.77
N LEU A 41 13.97 4.29 5.14
CA LEU A 41 13.12 5.43 4.81
C LEU A 41 13.32 6.56 5.81
N ASP A 42 13.44 7.79 5.31
CA ASP A 42 13.47 8.99 6.15
C ASP A 42 12.04 9.33 6.62
N PRO A 43 11.79 9.42 7.96
CA PRO A 43 10.48 9.77 8.50
C PRO A 43 9.93 11.11 7.96
N HIS A 44 10.81 12.05 7.60
CA HIS A 44 10.43 13.35 7.06
C HIS A 44 9.97 13.29 5.59
N MET A 45 10.40 12.26 4.87
CA MET A 45 10.11 12.05 3.44
C MET A 45 8.89 11.15 3.21
N ILE A 46 8.30 10.59 4.26
CA ILE A 46 7.19 9.67 4.16
C ILE A 46 5.88 10.39 4.47
N ARG A 47 4.88 10.19 3.62
CA ARG A 47 3.49 10.56 3.89
C ARG A 47 2.67 9.30 4.11
N SER A 48 1.89 9.30 5.18
CA SER A 48 0.96 8.21 5.47
C SER A 48 -0.45 8.64 5.07
N MET A 49 -1.10 7.80 4.28
CA MET A 49 -2.51 7.97 3.96
C MET A 49 -3.42 7.36 5.05
N CYS A 50 -4.73 7.57 4.97
CA CYS A 50 -5.69 7.08 5.96
C CYS A 50 -5.60 5.56 6.20
N CYS A 51 -5.25 4.77 5.17
CA CYS A 51 -5.05 3.32 5.25
C CYS A 51 -3.61 2.92 5.64
N ARG A 52 -2.79 3.87 6.10
CA ARG A 52 -1.37 3.66 6.47
C ARG A 52 -0.47 3.24 5.31
N LEU A 53 -0.90 3.48 4.08
CA LEU A 53 -0.03 3.38 2.92
C LEU A 53 1.08 4.42 3.07
N GLN A 54 2.32 3.95 3.10
CA GLN A 54 3.50 4.82 3.09
C GLN A 54 3.84 5.16 1.64
N LEU A 55 3.95 6.45 1.35
CA LEU A 55 4.35 6.94 0.05
C LEU A 55 5.82 7.37 0.15
N ASP A 56 6.69 6.71 -0.59
CA ASP A 56 8.06 7.18 -0.79
C ASP A 56 8.03 8.32 -1.81
N LEU A 57 8.35 9.50 -1.33
CA LEU A 57 8.31 10.72 -2.12
C LEU A 57 9.65 11.04 -2.80
N THR A 58 10.68 10.22 -2.57
CA THR A 58 12.03 10.46 -3.07
C THR A 58 12.05 10.60 -4.60
N GLU A 59 11.30 9.75 -5.31
CA GLU A 59 11.22 9.80 -6.77
C GLU A 59 10.42 11.02 -7.29
N LEU A 60 9.37 11.43 -6.57
CA LEU A 60 8.62 12.63 -6.91
C LEU A 60 9.45 13.90 -6.73
N LEU A 61 10.27 13.96 -5.70
CA LEU A 61 11.18 15.07 -5.45
C LEU A 61 12.28 15.17 -6.52
N LYS A 62 12.80 14.04 -6.99
CA LYS A 62 13.79 13.98 -8.08
C LYS A 62 13.22 14.53 -9.40
N ARG A 63 11.91 14.44 -9.61
CA ARG A 63 11.23 14.99 -10.81
C ARG A 63 10.96 16.49 -10.74
N GLY A 64 11.43 17.18 -9.70
CA GLY A 64 11.34 18.64 -9.58
C GLY A 64 9.94 19.17 -9.19
N ASN A 65 9.02 18.31 -8.79
CA ASN A 65 7.67 18.68 -8.38
C ASN A 65 7.59 19.14 -6.92
N GLY A 66 8.45 20.04 -6.50
CA GLY A 66 8.38 20.64 -5.18
C GLY A 66 9.56 21.54 -4.88
N LEU A 67 9.33 22.84 -4.89
CA LEU A 67 10.37 23.85 -4.63
C LEU A 67 10.91 23.79 -3.17
N PHE A 68 10.24 23.08 -2.26
CA PHE A 68 10.56 23.01 -0.82
C PHE A 68 10.42 21.61 -0.20
N GLY A 69 10.54 20.54 -0.97
CA GLY A 69 10.52 19.17 -0.41
C GLY A 69 9.16 18.71 0.12
N SER A 70 8.10 19.48 -0.09
CA SER A 70 6.74 19.03 0.18
C SER A 70 6.21 18.31 -1.06
N ALA A 71 5.88 17.03 -0.94
CA ALA A 71 5.12 16.33 -1.97
C ALA A 71 3.66 16.79 -1.89
N GLU A 72 3.46 18.07 -2.13
CA GLU A 72 2.15 18.67 -2.26
C GLU A 72 1.43 18.03 -3.45
N GLN A 73 0.10 17.98 -3.40
CA GLN A 73 -0.73 17.43 -4.46
C GLN A 73 -0.58 15.90 -4.67
N THR A 74 -0.10 15.15 -3.68
CA THR A 74 -0.13 13.70 -3.71
C THR A 74 -1.33 13.15 -2.96
N GLY A 75 -1.89 12.04 -3.45
CA GLY A 75 -3.03 11.37 -2.84
C GLY A 75 -3.25 9.98 -3.45
N SER A 76 -4.43 9.42 -3.28
CA SER A 76 -4.83 8.16 -3.90
C SER A 76 -6.12 8.35 -4.68
N ILE A 77 -6.14 7.87 -5.91
CA ILE A 77 -7.34 7.83 -6.74
C ILE A 77 -8.22 6.65 -6.36
N GLY A 78 -7.62 5.56 -5.97
CA GLY A 78 -8.34 4.38 -5.56
C GLY A 78 -7.45 3.20 -5.26
N VAL A 79 -8.04 2.22 -4.59
CA VAL A 79 -7.39 0.97 -4.20
C VAL A 79 -8.23 -0.19 -4.72
N VAL A 80 -7.60 -1.20 -5.29
CA VAL A 80 -8.18 -2.52 -5.55
C VAL A 80 -7.41 -3.53 -4.72
N THR A 81 -8.12 -4.38 -3.96
CA THR A 81 -7.48 -5.38 -3.10
C THR A 81 -7.72 -6.77 -3.64
N ILE A 82 -6.64 -7.52 -3.86
CA ILE A 82 -6.66 -8.91 -4.30
C ILE A 82 -6.90 -9.82 -3.09
N ASN A 83 -7.88 -10.70 -3.18
CA ASN A 83 -8.18 -11.70 -2.18
C ASN A 83 -7.32 -12.95 -2.39
N CYS A 84 -6.11 -12.95 -1.82
CA CYS A 84 -5.18 -14.07 -1.93
C CYS A 84 -5.69 -15.34 -1.23
N ALA A 85 -6.42 -15.20 -0.13
CA ALA A 85 -7.03 -16.34 0.57
C ALA A 85 -7.91 -17.17 -0.36
N ARG A 86 -8.75 -16.49 -1.19
CA ARG A 86 -9.61 -17.17 -2.15
C ARG A 86 -8.81 -17.82 -3.27
N ILE A 87 -7.72 -17.19 -3.75
CA ILE A 87 -6.85 -17.78 -4.77
C ILE A 87 -6.27 -19.10 -4.26
N GLY A 88 -5.66 -19.10 -3.06
CA GLY A 88 -5.12 -20.31 -2.45
C GLY A 88 -6.15 -21.40 -2.21
N PHE A 89 -7.40 -21.03 -1.88
CA PHE A 89 -8.48 -21.99 -1.68
C PHE A 89 -8.92 -22.66 -2.99
N VAL A 90 -9.11 -21.88 -4.04
CA VAL A 90 -9.59 -22.38 -5.35
C VAL A 90 -8.53 -23.23 -6.05
N HIS A 91 -7.26 -22.89 -5.92
CA HIS A 91 -6.12 -23.55 -6.54
C HIS A 91 -5.29 -24.37 -5.54
N SER A 92 -5.95 -25.00 -4.56
CA SER A 92 -5.28 -25.78 -3.52
C SER A 92 -4.33 -26.82 -4.09
N ALA A 93 -3.07 -26.82 -3.61
CA ALA A 93 -1.94 -27.66 -4.05
C ALA A 93 -1.46 -27.42 -5.51
N ASP A 94 -1.84 -26.31 -6.13
CA ASP A 94 -1.39 -25.92 -7.48
C ASP A 94 -0.94 -24.45 -7.45
N GLU A 95 0.36 -24.25 -7.18
CA GLU A 95 0.95 -22.91 -7.10
C GLU A 95 0.95 -22.20 -8.47
N ASP A 96 1.22 -22.95 -9.55
CA ASP A 96 1.27 -22.36 -10.89
C ASP A 96 -0.10 -21.84 -11.34
N ALA A 97 -1.15 -22.62 -11.10
CA ALA A 97 -2.53 -22.16 -11.38
C ALA A 97 -2.93 -20.99 -10.48
N ALA A 98 -2.48 -20.96 -9.21
CA ALA A 98 -2.72 -19.85 -8.32
C ALA A 98 -2.05 -18.56 -8.80
N LEU A 99 -0.80 -18.63 -9.25
CA LEU A 99 -0.07 -17.48 -9.80
C LEU A 99 -0.65 -17.01 -11.14
N ALA A 100 -1.05 -17.93 -12.02
CA ALA A 100 -1.74 -17.58 -13.27
C ALA A 100 -3.05 -16.83 -12.99
N ARG A 101 -3.83 -17.29 -11.99
CA ARG A 101 -5.06 -16.58 -11.59
C ARG A 101 -4.78 -15.23 -10.96
N LEU A 102 -3.69 -15.12 -10.21
CA LEU A 102 -3.24 -13.84 -9.65
C LEU A 102 -2.94 -12.84 -10.78
N ASP A 103 -2.23 -13.24 -11.83
CA ASP A 103 -1.92 -12.39 -12.99
C ASP A 103 -3.18 -11.85 -13.65
N GLU A 104 -4.18 -12.69 -13.91
CA GLU A 104 -5.47 -12.25 -14.46
C GLU A 104 -6.14 -11.19 -13.58
N LEU A 105 -6.14 -11.39 -12.25
CA LEU A 105 -6.75 -10.46 -11.32
C LEU A 105 -5.97 -9.15 -11.21
N LEU A 106 -4.64 -9.18 -11.31
CA LEU A 106 -3.79 -8.00 -11.32
C LEU A 106 -4.03 -7.16 -12.57
N GLU A 107 -4.22 -7.78 -13.74
CA GLU A 107 -4.57 -7.08 -14.98
C GLU A 107 -5.95 -6.41 -14.90
N ILE A 108 -6.95 -7.12 -14.38
CA ILE A 108 -8.29 -6.55 -14.14
C ILE A 108 -8.21 -5.37 -13.16
N ALA A 109 -7.40 -5.49 -12.10
CA ALA A 109 -7.20 -4.43 -11.13
C ALA A 109 -6.55 -3.19 -11.77
N ARG A 110 -5.50 -3.38 -12.58
CA ARG A 110 -4.86 -2.32 -13.37
C ARG A 110 -5.87 -1.60 -14.25
N ASP A 111 -6.61 -2.35 -15.07
CA ASP A 111 -7.55 -1.78 -16.03
C ASP A 111 -8.69 -1.02 -15.33
N SER A 112 -9.18 -1.56 -14.22
CA SER A 112 -10.16 -0.88 -13.37
C SER A 112 -9.64 0.45 -12.82
N LEU A 113 -8.39 0.50 -12.37
CA LEU A 113 -7.77 1.71 -11.84
C LEU A 113 -7.49 2.75 -12.95
N VAL A 114 -7.09 2.30 -14.14
CA VAL A 114 -6.94 3.17 -15.33
C VAL A 114 -8.27 3.80 -15.71
N ALA A 115 -9.33 3.00 -15.81
CA ALA A 115 -10.67 3.48 -16.12
C ALA A 115 -11.19 4.46 -15.04
N LYS A 116 -10.93 4.18 -13.77
CA LYS A 116 -11.27 5.08 -12.65
C LYS A 116 -10.54 6.41 -12.77
N ARG A 117 -9.22 6.40 -13.02
CA ARG A 117 -8.41 7.62 -13.21
C ARG A 117 -8.95 8.47 -14.34
N ALA A 118 -9.20 7.89 -15.52
CA ALA A 118 -9.75 8.59 -16.67
C ALA A 118 -11.13 9.20 -16.38
N THR A 119 -11.98 8.49 -15.63
CA THR A 119 -13.30 8.98 -15.24
C THR A 119 -13.20 10.16 -14.27
N ILE A 120 -12.32 10.08 -13.26
CA ILE A 120 -12.13 11.15 -12.29
C ILE A 120 -11.53 12.39 -12.98
N ALA A 121 -10.52 12.21 -13.85
CA ALA A 121 -9.92 13.32 -14.60
C ALA A 121 -10.96 14.06 -15.43
N ARG A 122 -11.79 13.35 -16.20
CA ARG A 122 -12.87 13.93 -16.99
C ARG A 122 -13.88 14.71 -16.13
N HIS A 123 -14.22 14.21 -14.95
CA HIS A 123 -15.14 14.90 -14.04
C HIS A 123 -14.47 16.10 -13.35
N LEU A 124 -13.18 16.03 -13.08
CA LEU A 124 -12.41 17.18 -12.56
C LEU A 124 -12.41 18.31 -13.58
N ASP A 125 -12.10 18.01 -14.86
CA ASP A 125 -12.10 18.97 -15.96
C ASP A 125 -13.50 19.53 -16.22
N GLY A 126 -14.52 18.71 -16.04
CA GLY A 126 -15.94 19.12 -16.15
C GLY A 126 -16.47 19.92 -14.95
N GLY A 127 -15.63 20.19 -13.93
CA GLY A 127 -15.98 21.03 -12.78
C GLY A 127 -16.82 20.32 -11.70
N LEU A 128 -16.96 18.98 -11.76
CA LEU A 128 -17.71 18.22 -10.75
C LEU A 128 -17.06 18.27 -9.36
N PHE A 129 -15.74 18.45 -9.30
CA PHE A 129 -14.95 18.51 -8.08
C PHE A 129 -14.31 19.90 -7.88
N PRO A 130 -15.09 20.98 -7.63
CA PRO A 130 -14.59 22.34 -7.65
C PRO A 130 -13.52 22.61 -6.57
N TYR A 131 -13.63 21.97 -5.40
CA TYR A 131 -12.62 22.11 -4.35
C TYR A 131 -11.34 21.38 -4.70
N THR A 132 -11.42 20.15 -5.21
CA THR A 132 -10.28 19.38 -5.68
C THR A 132 -9.55 20.14 -6.80
N GLN A 133 -10.27 20.65 -7.78
CA GLN A 133 -9.71 21.45 -8.86
C GLN A 133 -9.02 22.72 -8.35
N ARG A 134 -9.63 23.42 -7.38
CA ARG A 134 -9.09 24.65 -6.81
C ARG A 134 -7.79 24.43 -6.02
N TYR A 135 -7.73 23.36 -5.22
CA TYR A 135 -6.63 23.15 -4.27
C TYR A 135 -5.53 22.19 -4.79
N LEU A 136 -5.88 21.24 -5.64
CA LEU A 136 -4.94 20.27 -6.20
C LEU A 136 -4.59 20.57 -7.68
N GLY A 137 -5.51 21.15 -8.43
CA GLY A 137 -5.34 21.47 -9.86
C GLY A 137 -5.37 20.22 -10.73
N THR A 138 -4.51 19.24 -10.45
CA THR A 138 -4.36 17.99 -11.19
C THR A 138 -4.33 16.79 -10.22
N ILE A 139 -4.57 15.60 -10.77
CA ILE A 139 -4.44 14.32 -10.07
C ILE A 139 -3.25 13.49 -10.58
N ASP A 140 -2.34 14.09 -11.35
CA ASP A 140 -1.26 13.37 -12.01
C ASP A 140 -0.29 12.72 -11.02
N ASN A 141 -0.05 13.36 -9.88
CA ASN A 141 0.79 12.84 -8.80
C ASN A 141 0.02 11.93 -7.80
N HIS A 142 -1.24 11.57 -8.09
CA HIS A 142 -2.01 10.68 -7.24
C HIS A 142 -1.78 9.22 -7.62
N PHE A 143 -1.69 8.37 -6.61
CA PHE A 143 -1.41 6.95 -6.80
C PHE A 143 -2.67 6.15 -7.10
N SER A 144 -2.50 5.15 -7.96
CA SER A 144 -3.43 4.03 -8.14
C SER A 144 -2.82 2.83 -7.42
N THR A 145 -3.53 2.22 -6.49
CA THR A 145 -2.96 1.24 -5.57
C THR A 145 -3.60 -0.14 -5.77
N ILE A 146 -2.78 -1.17 -5.88
CA ILE A 146 -3.22 -2.56 -5.79
C ILE A 146 -2.69 -3.12 -4.47
N GLY A 147 -3.62 -3.52 -3.60
CA GLY A 147 -3.32 -4.16 -2.32
C GLY A 147 -3.51 -5.66 -2.38
N VAL A 148 -2.94 -6.37 -1.42
CA VAL A 148 -3.13 -7.81 -1.23
C VAL A 148 -3.62 -8.09 0.18
N ASN A 149 -4.47 -9.10 0.34
CA ASN A 149 -5.03 -9.50 1.63
C ASN A 149 -5.09 -11.02 1.74
N GLY A 150 -4.93 -11.54 2.96
CA GLY A 150 -5.09 -12.97 3.25
C GLY A 150 -3.91 -13.82 2.79
N ILE A 151 -2.68 -13.35 2.94
CA ILE A 151 -1.46 -14.08 2.53
C ILE A 151 -1.25 -15.32 3.40
N ASN A 152 -1.48 -15.22 4.71
CA ASN A 152 -1.43 -16.38 5.60
C ASN A 152 -2.45 -17.45 5.18
N GLU A 153 -3.66 -17.04 4.91
CA GLU A 153 -4.73 -17.92 4.44
C GLU A 153 -4.45 -18.47 3.04
N TYR A 154 -3.77 -17.71 2.18
CA TYR A 154 -3.28 -18.22 0.89
C TYR A 154 -2.34 -19.41 1.10
N VAL A 155 -1.32 -19.24 1.96
CA VAL A 155 -0.38 -20.32 2.28
C VAL A 155 -1.11 -21.53 2.86
N ARG A 156 -1.93 -21.33 3.88
CA ARG A 156 -2.68 -22.42 4.52
C ARG A 156 -3.61 -23.16 3.56
N ASN A 157 -4.29 -22.44 2.71
CA ASN A 157 -5.22 -23.03 1.76
C ASN A 157 -4.48 -23.78 0.64
N LEU A 158 -3.40 -23.19 0.11
CA LEU A 158 -2.61 -23.80 -0.95
C LEU A 158 -1.91 -25.08 -0.46
N THR A 159 -1.39 -25.09 0.77
CA THR A 159 -0.71 -26.24 1.37
C THR A 159 -1.68 -27.21 2.09
N ARG A 160 -2.98 -26.98 1.99
CA ARG A 160 -4.02 -27.78 2.69
C ARG A 160 -3.81 -27.84 4.20
N GLY A 161 -3.32 -26.75 4.78
CA GLY A 161 -3.08 -26.61 6.20
C GLY A 161 -1.74 -27.18 6.69
N ALA A 162 -0.87 -27.62 5.78
CA ALA A 162 0.46 -28.14 6.18
C ALA A 162 1.40 -27.03 6.67
N ASP A 163 1.30 -25.82 6.06
CA ASP A 163 2.15 -24.68 6.38
C ASP A 163 1.33 -23.40 6.61
N ASP A 164 1.96 -22.45 7.27
CA ASP A 164 1.50 -21.07 7.43
C ASP A 164 2.72 -20.11 7.45
N ILE A 165 2.48 -18.81 7.60
CA ILE A 165 3.59 -17.83 7.57
C ILE A 165 4.58 -17.94 8.73
N THR A 166 4.34 -18.80 9.73
CA THR A 166 5.27 -19.05 10.84
C THR A 166 6.25 -20.19 10.53
N THR A 167 5.98 -20.99 9.49
CA THR A 167 6.88 -22.05 9.02
C THR A 167 7.85 -21.51 7.97
N GLU A 168 9.04 -22.09 7.87
CA GLU A 168 10.04 -21.69 6.86
C GLU A 168 9.50 -21.88 5.43
N ALA A 169 8.85 -23.01 5.15
CA ALA A 169 8.26 -23.29 3.85
C ALA A 169 7.11 -22.33 3.53
N GLY A 170 6.25 -22.05 4.52
CA GLY A 170 5.14 -21.11 4.34
C GLY A 170 5.61 -19.67 4.16
N MET A 171 6.65 -19.25 4.86
CA MET A 171 7.26 -17.93 4.68
C MET A 171 7.88 -17.79 3.28
N ALA A 172 8.58 -18.83 2.80
CA ALA A 172 9.13 -18.84 1.45
C ALA A 172 8.04 -18.77 0.38
N LEU A 173 6.91 -19.47 0.57
CA LEU A 173 5.76 -19.42 -0.33
C LEU A 173 5.12 -18.02 -0.35
N ALA A 174 4.95 -17.41 0.81
CA ALA A 174 4.44 -16.05 0.93
C ALA A 174 5.36 -15.03 0.25
N ALA A 175 6.68 -15.18 0.41
CA ALA A 175 7.67 -14.32 -0.23
C ALA A 175 7.58 -14.43 -1.77
N ARG A 176 7.50 -15.65 -2.33
CA ARG A 176 7.34 -15.85 -3.79
C ARG A 176 6.09 -15.17 -4.34
N LEU A 177 4.96 -15.28 -3.63
CA LEU A 177 3.73 -14.58 -4.00
C LEU A 177 3.93 -13.07 -4.04
N LEU A 178 4.56 -12.49 -3.02
CA LEU A 178 4.79 -11.05 -2.92
C LEU A 178 5.81 -10.55 -3.95
N ASP A 179 6.87 -11.31 -4.22
CA ASP A 179 7.85 -10.99 -5.25
C ASP A 179 7.21 -11.02 -6.64
N HIS A 180 6.32 -12.00 -6.89
CA HIS A 180 5.55 -12.06 -8.14
C HIS A 180 4.67 -10.81 -8.31
N VAL A 181 3.90 -10.44 -7.28
CA VAL A 181 3.09 -9.20 -7.30
C VAL A 181 3.97 -7.99 -7.57
N ARG A 182 5.12 -7.88 -6.89
CA ARG A 182 6.06 -6.76 -7.08
C ARG A 182 6.59 -6.69 -8.51
N ALA A 183 6.96 -7.82 -9.10
CA ALA A 183 7.42 -7.87 -10.49
C ALA A 183 6.33 -7.37 -11.45
N ARG A 184 5.08 -7.80 -11.28
CA ARG A 184 3.95 -7.33 -12.09
C ARG A 184 3.69 -5.84 -11.90
N MET A 185 3.83 -5.31 -10.68
CA MET A 185 3.70 -3.86 -10.44
C MET A 185 4.75 -3.06 -11.20
N VAL A 186 6.00 -3.52 -11.23
CA VAL A 186 7.09 -2.87 -12.00
C VAL A 186 6.76 -2.86 -13.50
N GLU A 187 6.24 -3.96 -14.04
CA GLU A 187 5.80 -4.01 -15.44
C GLU A 187 4.67 -2.99 -15.71
N PHE A 188 3.68 -2.89 -14.83
CA PHE A 188 2.59 -1.93 -14.99
C PHE A 188 3.07 -0.48 -14.96
N LEU A 189 4.05 -0.15 -14.12
CA LEU A 189 4.66 1.19 -14.10
C LEU A 189 5.38 1.53 -15.40
N SER A 190 5.93 0.54 -16.10
CA SER A 190 6.59 0.75 -17.39
C SER A 190 5.60 0.97 -18.54
N LEU A 191 4.39 0.44 -18.42
CA LEU A 191 3.33 0.52 -19.44
C LEU A 191 2.44 1.75 -19.27
N ILE A 192 2.29 2.22 -18.05
CA ILE A 192 1.49 3.39 -17.70
C ILE A 192 2.50 4.48 -17.36
N HIS A 193 2.78 5.38 -18.29
CA HIS A 193 3.58 6.57 -18.02
C HIS A 193 2.88 7.42 -16.96
N ILE A 194 3.12 7.08 -15.69
CA ILE A 194 2.70 7.85 -14.53
C ILE A 194 3.91 8.60 -13.98
#